data_bfc5e2a1f962843925ec8f02b7eec759
#
_entry.id   bfc5e2a1f962843925ec8f02b7eec759
#
_cell.length_a   1.000
_cell.length_b   1.000
_cell.length_c   1.000
_cell.angle_alpha   90.00
_cell.angle_beta   90.00
_cell.angle_gamma   90.00
#
_symmetry.space_group_name_H-M   'P 1'
#
loop_
_entity.id
_entity.type
_entity.pdbx_description
1 polymer ?
#
loop_
_entity_poly.entity_id
_entity_poly.type
_entity_poly.pdbx_seq_one_letter_code
_entity_poly.pdbx_strand_id
1 'polypeptide(L)'
;MLFDNFNFQKEDIINAYESIIKSLDFVGLSKDKELNGKRIFGIDKYVGTYQAKYDNQTSEETIFGGTVLNRKNGDHVKVKIDIEKENGDISVIAKLGNSEIKLIDDTGKYEDSIYIEGTSYYLTVKLNKFTGNINIISE
;
A
#
# COMPACT_ATOMS: atom_id res chain seq x y z
N MET A 1 3.36 12.60 -14.98
CA MET A 1 3.31 12.09 -13.61
C MET A 1 3.79 10.65 -13.55
N LEU A 2 4.51 10.30 -12.53
CA LEU A 2 5.12 8.99 -12.42
C LEU A 2 4.12 7.84 -12.54
N PHE A 3 2.97 8.00 -11.90
CA PHE A 3 1.96 6.95 -11.88
C PHE A 3 1.09 6.90 -13.11
N ASP A 4 1.05 7.96 -13.90
CA ASP A 4 0.26 7.99 -15.13
C ASP A 4 0.77 6.98 -16.14
N ASN A 5 2.03 6.63 -16.01
CA ASN A 5 2.69 5.69 -16.90
C ASN A 5 2.83 4.30 -16.30
N PHE A 6 1.92 3.96 -15.42
CA PHE A 6 1.98 2.65 -14.76
C PHE A 6 1.99 1.49 -15.75
N ASN A 7 1.33 1.66 -16.89
CA ASN A 7 1.23 0.61 -17.89
C ASN A 7 2.54 0.28 -18.56
N PHE A 8 3.49 1.22 -18.58
CA PHE A 8 4.70 0.94 -19.28
C PHE A 8 5.69 0.18 -18.42
N GLN A 9 5.98 0.63 -17.24
CA GLN A 9 7.05 0.01 -16.46
C GLN A 9 6.75 0.10 -14.98
N LYS A 10 6.15 -0.93 -14.46
CA LYS A 10 5.89 -1.01 -13.03
C LYS A 10 7.20 -0.96 -12.23
N GLU A 11 8.21 -1.68 -12.71
CA GLU A 11 9.52 -1.72 -12.07
C GLU A 11 10.19 -0.36 -12.06
N ASP A 12 10.01 0.43 -13.11
CA ASP A 12 10.61 1.76 -13.18
C ASP A 12 10.03 2.68 -12.10
N ILE A 13 8.74 2.60 -11.87
CA ILE A 13 8.09 3.39 -10.82
C ILE A 13 8.60 2.96 -9.45
N ILE A 14 8.65 1.67 -9.21
CA ILE A 14 9.12 1.12 -7.94
C ILE A 14 10.58 1.46 -7.73
N ASN A 15 11.41 1.33 -8.75
CA ASN A 15 12.83 1.66 -8.65
C ASN A 15 13.06 3.14 -8.36
N ALA A 16 12.24 4.03 -8.95
CA ALA A 16 12.34 5.46 -8.68
C ALA A 16 12.05 5.73 -7.20
N TYR A 17 11.02 5.10 -6.66
CA TYR A 17 10.69 5.25 -5.24
C TYR A 17 11.75 4.63 -4.34
N GLU A 18 12.33 3.51 -4.71
CA GLU A 18 13.44 2.91 -3.97
C GLU A 18 14.64 3.84 -3.90
N SER A 19 14.94 4.53 -4.99
CA SER A 19 16.03 5.50 -5.01
C SER A 19 15.76 6.64 -4.05
N ILE A 20 14.51 7.11 -4.00
CA ILE A 20 14.10 8.15 -3.06
C ILE A 20 14.21 7.63 -1.62
N ILE A 21 13.78 6.39 -1.37
CA ILE A 21 13.88 5.77 -0.05
C ILE A 21 15.33 5.74 0.40
N LYS A 22 16.25 5.32 -0.45
CA LYS A 22 17.67 5.28 -0.10
C LYS A 22 18.19 6.67 0.29
N SER A 23 17.75 7.70 -0.43
CA SER A 23 18.13 9.07 -0.10
C SER A 23 17.55 9.50 1.24
N LEU A 24 16.31 9.12 1.52
CA LEU A 24 15.65 9.47 2.77
C LEU A 24 16.21 8.68 3.95
N ASP A 25 16.58 7.43 3.73
CA ASP A 25 17.25 6.61 4.75
C ASP A 25 18.47 7.32 5.27
N PHE A 26 19.21 7.91 4.35
CA PHE A 26 20.40 8.65 4.67
C PHE A 26 20.11 9.83 5.62
N VAL A 27 18.94 10.44 5.53
CA VAL A 27 18.53 11.53 6.40
C VAL A 27 17.63 11.06 7.55
N GLY A 28 17.40 9.77 7.68
CA GLY A 28 16.63 9.20 8.79
C GLY A 28 15.13 9.32 8.67
N LEU A 29 14.61 9.52 7.47
CA LEU A 29 13.16 9.67 7.25
C LEU A 29 12.51 8.45 6.62
N SER A 30 13.22 7.39 6.55
CA SER A 30 12.87 6.28 5.68
C SER A 30 11.75 5.41 6.16
N LYS A 31 11.56 5.26 7.44
CA LYS A 31 10.80 4.12 7.90
C LYS A 31 9.88 4.47 9.05
N ASP A 32 8.61 4.11 8.84
CA ASP A 32 7.65 4.08 9.93
C ASP A 32 7.97 2.85 10.80
N LYS A 33 8.14 3.07 12.10
CA LYS A 33 8.50 2.00 13.03
C LYS A 33 7.43 0.93 13.18
N GLU A 34 6.19 1.26 12.83
CA GLU A 34 5.07 0.34 12.94
C GLU A 34 4.93 -0.57 11.71
N LEU A 35 5.71 -0.31 10.67
CA LEU A 35 5.65 -1.06 9.43
C LEU A 35 6.92 -1.89 9.23
N ASN A 36 6.75 -3.10 8.72
CA ASN A 36 7.87 -3.96 8.37
C ASN A 36 8.45 -3.64 7.00
N GLY A 37 7.69 -2.96 6.18
CA GLY A 37 8.09 -2.59 4.83
C GLY A 37 8.51 -1.14 4.72
N LYS A 38 8.71 -0.71 3.49
CA LYS A 38 9.08 0.66 3.15
C LYS A 38 7.92 1.34 2.45
N ARG A 39 7.45 2.41 3.05
CA ARG A 39 6.34 3.19 2.51
C ARG A 39 6.82 4.58 2.13
N ILE A 40 6.42 5.03 0.94
CA ILE A 40 6.61 6.41 0.51
C ILE A 40 5.25 6.98 0.17
N PHE A 41 4.87 8.06 0.83
CA PHE A 41 3.65 8.77 0.48
C PHE A 41 3.86 9.60 -0.79
N GLY A 42 2.81 9.69 -1.60
CA GLY A 42 2.78 10.61 -2.73
C GLY A 42 2.29 11.99 -2.31
N ILE A 43 1.22 12.46 -2.96
CA ILE A 43 0.69 13.80 -2.72
C ILE A 43 0.03 13.94 -1.36
N ASP A 44 -0.44 12.84 -0.78
CA ASP A 44 -1.02 12.78 0.57
C ASP A 44 -0.89 11.36 1.15
N LYS A 45 -1.52 11.12 2.29
CA LYS A 45 -1.46 9.83 2.98
C LYS A 45 -2.25 8.72 2.30
N TYR A 46 -3.05 9.07 1.31
CA TYR A 46 -3.91 8.10 0.62
C TYR A 46 -3.19 7.40 -0.52
N VAL A 47 -2.10 7.96 -0.99
CA VAL A 47 -1.39 7.48 -2.17
C VAL A 47 0.10 7.34 -1.92
N GLY A 48 0.73 6.50 -2.72
CA GLY A 48 2.15 6.24 -2.62
C GLY A 48 2.48 4.80 -2.98
N THR A 49 3.62 4.33 -2.49
CA THR A 49 4.05 2.96 -2.68
C THR A 49 4.39 2.31 -1.35
N TYR A 50 4.22 1.00 -1.31
CA TYR A 50 4.62 0.19 -0.17
C TYR A 50 5.19 -1.13 -0.68
N GLN A 51 6.36 -1.50 -0.17
CA GLN A 51 7.02 -2.76 -0.48
C GLN A 51 7.44 -3.42 0.81
N ALA A 52 7.17 -4.70 0.94
CA ALA A 52 7.58 -5.44 2.12
C ALA A 52 7.93 -6.87 1.78
N LYS A 53 8.88 -7.38 2.52
CA LYS A 53 9.20 -8.80 2.55
C LYS A 53 9.00 -9.26 3.99
N TYR A 54 8.15 -10.25 4.17
CA TYR A 54 7.80 -10.75 5.49
C TYR A 54 8.37 -12.15 5.71
N ASP A 55 8.73 -12.44 6.95
CA ASP A 55 9.22 -13.75 7.36
C ASP A 55 8.45 -14.16 8.63
N ASN A 56 7.52 -15.08 8.47
CA ASN A 56 6.70 -15.63 9.57
C ASN A 56 6.04 -14.52 10.41
N GLN A 57 5.50 -13.53 9.74
CA GLN A 57 4.97 -12.33 10.37
C GLN A 57 3.49 -12.48 10.70
N THR A 58 3.13 -12.09 11.92
CA THR A 58 1.73 -11.94 12.33
C THR A 58 1.52 -10.51 12.79
N SER A 59 0.73 -9.75 12.03
CA SER A 59 0.46 -8.35 12.34
C SER A 59 -0.70 -7.82 11.53
N GLU A 60 -1.15 -6.63 11.90
CA GLU A 60 -2.08 -5.84 11.10
C GLU A 60 -1.43 -4.48 10.91
N GLU A 61 -1.24 -4.08 9.66
CA GLU A 61 -0.54 -2.84 9.31
C GLU A 61 -1.43 -1.99 8.43
N THR A 62 -1.64 -0.74 8.83
CA THR A 62 -2.36 0.23 8.01
C THR A 62 -1.35 0.98 7.15
N ILE A 63 -1.51 0.87 5.84
CA ILE A 63 -0.51 1.36 4.89
C ILE A 63 -0.88 2.75 4.38
N PHE A 64 -2.10 2.94 3.89
CA PHE A 64 -2.57 4.21 3.35
C PHE A 64 -3.92 4.56 3.93
N GLY A 65 -4.26 5.85 3.90
CA GLY A 65 -5.58 6.30 4.25
C GLY A 65 -5.63 7.43 5.25
N GLY A 66 -6.82 7.78 5.66
CA GLY A 66 -7.07 8.84 6.63
C GLY A 66 -8.55 9.03 6.90
N THR A 67 -8.86 10.03 7.70
CA THR A 67 -10.22 10.30 8.19
C THR A 67 -10.87 11.50 7.52
N VAL A 68 -10.22 12.11 6.54
CA VAL A 68 -10.75 13.29 5.86
C VAL A 68 -11.93 12.89 5.00
N LEU A 69 -13.10 13.41 5.31
CA LEU A 69 -14.33 13.04 4.60
C LEU A 69 -14.41 13.67 3.21
N ASN A 70 -13.69 14.75 3.00
CA ASN A 70 -13.69 15.48 1.73
C ASN A 70 -12.25 15.70 1.30
N ARG A 71 -11.66 14.67 0.72
CA ARG A 71 -10.26 14.70 0.35
C ARG A 71 -10.00 15.71 -0.76
N LYS A 72 -9.04 16.60 -0.53
CA LYS A 72 -8.70 17.67 -1.45
C LYS A 72 -8.22 17.16 -2.82
N ASN A 73 -7.52 16.02 -2.83
CA ASN A 73 -6.88 15.50 -4.04
C ASN A 73 -7.71 14.46 -4.79
N GLY A 74 -9.00 14.39 -4.50
CA GLY A 74 -9.93 13.54 -5.23
C GLY A 74 -10.63 12.53 -4.36
N ASP A 75 -11.71 11.98 -4.89
CA ASP A 75 -12.60 11.07 -4.19
C ASP A 75 -12.38 9.60 -4.53
N HIS A 76 -11.38 9.31 -5.36
CA HIS A 76 -11.02 7.95 -5.72
C HIS A 76 -9.53 7.74 -5.51
N VAL A 77 -9.16 6.51 -5.16
CA VAL A 77 -7.79 6.05 -5.21
C VAL A 77 -7.73 4.79 -6.04
N LYS A 78 -6.74 4.69 -6.90
CA LYS A 78 -6.51 3.48 -7.68
C LYS A 78 -5.45 2.65 -6.97
N VAL A 79 -5.81 1.43 -6.61
CA VAL A 79 -4.96 0.56 -5.82
C VAL A 79 -4.50 -0.62 -6.67
N LYS A 80 -3.21 -0.86 -6.70
CA LYS A 80 -2.60 -1.99 -7.37
C LYS A 80 -1.79 -2.77 -6.35
N ILE A 81 -2.06 -4.07 -6.26
CA ILE A 81 -1.45 -4.95 -5.27
C ILE A 81 -0.87 -6.16 -5.98
N ASP A 82 0.34 -6.54 -5.59
CA ASP A 82 1.01 -7.71 -6.09
C ASP A 82 1.53 -8.51 -4.91
N ILE A 83 1.09 -9.75 -4.77
CA ILE A 83 1.45 -10.61 -3.65
C ILE A 83 2.11 -11.89 -4.16
N GLU A 84 3.25 -12.24 -3.54
CA GLU A 84 3.87 -13.55 -3.70
C GLU A 84 3.94 -14.19 -2.32
N LYS A 85 3.06 -15.16 -2.10
CA LYS A 85 3.00 -15.88 -0.83
C LYS A 85 3.82 -17.16 -0.89
N GLU A 86 4.64 -17.36 0.14
CA GLU A 86 5.32 -18.63 0.35
C GLU A 86 4.63 -19.47 1.41
N ASN A 87 4.23 -18.85 2.51
CA ASN A 87 3.55 -19.52 3.61
C ASN A 87 2.63 -18.57 4.35
N GLY A 88 1.68 -19.12 5.09
CA GLY A 88 0.81 -18.38 5.97
C GLY A 88 -0.36 -17.74 5.26
N ASP A 89 -0.93 -16.73 5.90
CA ASP A 89 -2.12 -16.06 5.39
C ASP A 89 -1.90 -14.57 5.28
N ILE A 90 -2.47 -13.97 4.25
CA ILE A 90 -2.45 -12.54 4.01
C ILE A 90 -3.83 -12.10 3.54
N SER A 91 -4.26 -10.92 3.99
CA SER A 91 -5.45 -10.26 3.46
C SER A 91 -5.15 -8.78 3.33
N VAL A 92 -5.48 -8.19 2.19
CA VAL A 92 -5.44 -6.74 2.03
C VAL A 92 -6.87 -6.25 2.01
N ILE A 93 -7.18 -5.33 2.91
CA ILE A 93 -8.54 -4.89 3.22
C ILE A 93 -8.63 -3.39 3.09
N ALA A 94 -9.68 -2.94 2.40
CA ALA A 94 -10.07 -1.53 2.39
C ALA A 94 -11.15 -1.33 3.45
N LYS A 95 -10.85 -0.50 4.44
CA LYS A 95 -11.80 -0.13 5.48
C LYS A 95 -12.42 1.20 5.10
N LEU A 96 -13.73 1.20 4.86
CA LEU A 96 -14.49 2.38 4.47
C LEU A 96 -15.54 2.65 5.53
N GLY A 97 -15.28 3.62 6.42
CA GLY A 97 -16.13 3.86 7.57
C GLY A 97 -16.23 2.60 8.42
N ASN A 98 -17.44 2.07 8.58
CA ASN A 98 -17.67 0.85 9.34
C ASN A 98 -17.65 -0.43 8.50
N SER A 99 -17.38 -0.30 7.20
CA SER A 99 -17.37 -1.44 6.28
C SER A 99 -15.94 -1.88 5.99
N GLU A 100 -15.78 -3.17 5.74
CA GLU A 100 -14.49 -3.73 5.33
C GLU A 100 -14.69 -4.52 4.05
N ILE A 101 -13.81 -4.27 3.08
CA ILE A 101 -13.83 -4.97 1.80
C ILE A 101 -12.50 -5.66 1.62
N LYS A 102 -12.52 -6.98 1.53
CA LYS A 102 -11.30 -7.74 1.25
C LYS A 102 -10.99 -7.64 -0.24
N LEU A 103 -9.82 -7.13 -0.57
CA LEU A 103 -9.41 -6.91 -1.95
C LEU A 103 -8.70 -8.12 -2.53
N ILE A 104 -7.78 -8.69 -1.78
CA ILE A 104 -7.01 -9.86 -2.21
C ILE A 104 -6.52 -10.59 -0.97
N ASP A 105 -6.43 -11.92 -1.03
CA ASP A 105 -5.99 -12.74 0.10
C ASP A 105 -5.08 -13.91 -0.27
N ASP A 106 -4.47 -13.87 -1.44
CA ASP A 106 -3.54 -14.90 -1.88
C ASP A 106 -2.56 -14.33 -2.90
N THR A 107 -1.65 -15.16 -3.37
CA THR A 107 -0.76 -14.79 -4.46
C THR A 107 -1.55 -14.32 -5.66
N GLY A 108 -1.12 -13.23 -6.24
CA GLY A 108 -1.75 -12.68 -7.42
C GLY A 108 -1.67 -11.17 -7.46
N LYS A 109 -2.45 -10.62 -8.37
CA LYS A 109 -2.50 -9.18 -8.61
C LYS A 109 -3.92 -8.68 -8.50
N TYR A 110 -4.05 -7.49 -7.91
CA TYR A 110 -5.32 -6.77 -7.80
C TYR A 110 -5.13 -5.37 -8.34
N GLU A 111 -6.12 -4.87 -9.05
CA GLU A 111 -6.12 -3.51 -9.54
C GLU A 111 -7.56 -3.02 -9.63
N ASP A 112 -7.88 -1.95 -8.91
CA ASP A 112 -9.21 -1.32 -9.01
C ASP A 112 -9.15 0.07 -8.39
N SER A 113 -10.18 0.86 -8.66
CA SER A 113 -10.39 2.18 -8.06
C SER A 113 -11.36 2.05 -6.90
N ILE A 114 -11.06 2.75 -5.82
CA ILE A 114 -11.88 2.74 -4.61
C ILE A 114 -12.43 4.15 -4.41
N TYR A 115 -13.75 4.25 -4.27
CA TYR A 115 -14.43 5.51 -4.01
C TYR A 115 -14.40 5.79 -2.51
N ILE A 116 -13.87 6.94 -2.13
CA ILE A 116 -13.60 7.26 -0.72
C ILE A 116 -14.26 8.55 -0.22
N GLU A 117 -15.08 9.20 -1.06
CA GLU A 117 -15.73 10.44 -0.64
C GLU A 117 -16.72 10.21 0.49
N GLY A 118 -16.69 11.10 1.48
CA GLY A 118 -17.66 11.11 2.56
C GLY A 118 -17.43 10.08 3.63
N THR A 119 -16.29 9.39 3.62
CA THR A 119 -16.00 8.36 4.60
C THR A 119 -14.51 8.30 4.92
N SER A 120 -14.18 7.76 6.09
CA SER A 120 -12.81 7.40 6.37
C SER A 120 -12.40 6.22 5.51
N TYR A 121 -11.11 6.17 5.17
CA TYR A 121 -10.58 5.10 4.34
C TYR A 121 -9.21 4.67 4.87
N TYR A 122 -9.03 3.36 5.02
CA TYR A 122 -7.74 2.80 5.39
C TYR A 122 -7.47 1.55 4.59
N LEU A 123 -6.31 1.48 3.97
CA LEU A 123 -5.83 0.27 3.30
C LEU A 123 -4.93 -0.48 4.29
N THR A 124 -5.37 -1.66 4.69
CA THR A 124 -4.76 -2.42 5.78
C THR A 124 -4.33 -3.80 5.28
N VAL A 125 -3.16 -4.23 5.73
CA VAL A 125 -2.63 -5.56 5.46
C VAL A 125 -2.70 -6.38 6.74
N LYS A 126 -3.39 -7.50 6.70
CA LYS A 126 -3.46 -8.45 7.82
C LYS A 126 -2.65 -9.69 7.49
N LEU A 127 -1.77 -10.07 8.39
CA LEU A 127 -0.87 -11.19 8.22
C LEU A 127 -1.02 -12.18 9.36
N ASN A 128 -0.95 -13.48 9.03
CA ASN A 128 -0.90 -14.54 10.02
C ASN A 128 0.15 -15.56 9.61
N LYS A 129 1.28 -15.55 10.30
CA LYS A 129 2.43 -16.40 10.03
C LYS A 129 2.83 -16.35 8.56
N PHE A 130 2.78 -15.15 8.01
CA PHE A 130 2.98 -14.94 6.58
C PHE A 130 4.46 -14.82 6.24
N THR A 131 4.88 -15.56 5.23
CA THR A 131 6.18 -15.41 4.58
C THR A 131 5.93 -15.13 3.11
N GLY A 132 6.51 -14.05 2.61
CA GLY A 132 6.33 -13.65 1.22
C GLY A 132 6.59 -12.19 0.99
N ASN A 133 6.21 -11.73 -0.18
CA ASN A 133 6.43 -10.35 -0.62
C ASN A 133 5.10 -9.68 -0.97
N ILE A 134 5.03 -8.37 -0.73
CA ILE A 134 3.91 -7.56 -1.18
C ILE A 134 4.41 -6.25 -1.77
N ASN A 135 3.76 -5.83 -2.85
CA ASN A 135 3.96 -4.50 -3.42
C ASN A 135 2.58 -3.86 -3.57
N ILE A 136 2.45 -2.63 -3.10
CA ILE A 136 1.21 -1.87 -3.23
C ILE A 136 1.54 -0.52 -3.85
N ILE A 137 0.75 -0.12 -4.83
CA ILE A 137 0.80 1.22 -5.40
C ILE A 137 -0.61 1.79 -5.30
N SER A 138 -0.72 2.93 -4.65
CA SER A 138 -1.96 3.69 -4.54
C SER A 138 -1.76 5.04 -5.22
N GLU A 139 -2.64 5.36 -6.16
CA GLU A 139 -2.50 6.60 -6.94
C GLU A 139 -3.80 7.33 -7.19
#